data_2de8309ca1516b7a579b41ba6aac8b25
#
_entry.id   2de8309ca1516b7a579b41ba6aac8b25
#
_cell.length_a   1.000
_cell.length_b   1.000
_cell.length_c   1.000
_cell.angle_alpha   90.00
_cell.angle_beta   90.00
_cell.angle_gamma   90.00
#
_symmetry.space_group_name_H-M   'P 1'
#
loop_
_entity.id
_entity.type
_entity.pdbx_description
1 polymer ?
#
loop_
_entity_poly.entity_id
_entity_poly.type
_entity_poly.pdbx_seq_one_letter_code
_entity_poly.pdbx_strand_id
1 'polypeptide(L)'
;MSERFARLESLAGRWGLSGLELVGKGLEFSVYRARGRDGRPVAVRLAHRRFDSNANDAQVDTRALLRQEYEIARHLAAHGLPVAEARELFLADEPASPDVLLSAYVPDDGTGLDSYALGRLLARLHRVPPPPLTPVASEGVSTARAITERIGRRWARIGRLVDDWPEPPDASLIAGRLAGLTEDSLVHLDVRSDNVRCRQGRPVALLDWSNALLGAPSLEFGRLVEYARYPENELDVEAIRSGYARTAPVPPDSDPCLSVCRLDAALMLALVFLCEAPDPSRGPAAADHARELALRM
;
A
#
# COMPACT_ATOMS: atom_id res chain seq x y z
N MET A 1 0.69 27.73 -14.99
CA MET A 1 -0.24 26.61 -14.62
C MET A 1 -0.17 25.61 -15.75
N SER A 2 0.00 24.32 -15.47
CA SER A 2 0.08 23.33 -16.55
C SER A 2 -1.31 23.14 -17.19
N GLU A 3 -1.35 22.89 -18.50
CA GLU A 3 -2.57 22.58 -19.27
C GLU A 3 -3.43 21.49 -18.59
N ARG A 4 -2.77 20.58 -17.91
CA ARG A 4 -3.36 19.50 -17.12
C ARG A 4 -4.15 20.00 -15.89
N PHE A 5 -3.66 21.04 -15.21
CA PHE A 5 -4.35 21.64 -14.06
C PHE A 5 -5.60 22.41 -14.52
N ALA A 6 -5.51 23.18 -15.61
CA ALA A 6 -6.68 23.87 -16.17
C ALA A 6 -7.77 22.89 -16.60
N ARG A 7 -7.39 21.74 -17.16
CA ARG A 7 -8.31 20.66 -17.52
C ARG A 7 -8.95 20.02 -16.27
N LEU A 8 -8.17 19.81 -15.21
CA LEU A 8 -8.69 19.30 -13.94
C LEU A 8 -9.70 20.30 -13.31
N GLU A 9 -9.42 21.60 -13.33
CA GLU A 9 -10.38 22.61 -12.85
C GLU A 9 -11.68 22.60 -13.65
N SER A 10 -11.60 22.45 -14.98
CA SER A 10 -12.78 22.32 -15.83
C SER A 10 -13.62 21.06 -15.48
N LEU A 11 -12.96 19.94 -15.27
CA LEU A 11 -13.62 18.69 -14.84
C LEU A 11 -14.20 18.83 -13.41
N ALA A 12 -13.46 19.43 -12.50
CA ALA A 12 -13.91 19.67 -11.13
C ALA A 12 -15.22 20.49 -11.09
N GLY A 13 -15.34 21.52 -11.94
CA GLY A 13 -16.57 22.29 -12.09
C GLY A 13 -17.76 21.42 -12.52
N ARG A 14 -17.54 20.45 -13.43
CA ARG A 14 -18.58 19.49 -13.84
C ARG A 14 -19.01 18.56 -12.70
N TRP A 15 -18.11 18.19 -11.82
CA TRP A 15 -18.39 17.38 -10.61
C TRP A 15 -18.94 18.22 -9.45
N GLY A 16 -19.03 19.56 -9.64
CA GLY A 16 -19.47 20.48 -8.59
C GLY A 16 -18.46 20.66 -7.48
N LEU A 17 -17.18 20.50 -7.80
CA LEU A 17 -16.06 20.71 -6.90
C LEU A 17 -15.48 22.13 -7.10
N SER A 18 -14.95 22.70 -6.03
CA SER A 18 -14.29 24.00 -6.04
C SER A 18 -13.08 24.03 -5.10
N GLY A 19 -12.15 24.95 -5.34
CA GLY A 19 -11.00 25.18 -4.46
C GLY A 19 -10.03 24.01 -4.42
N LEU A 20 -9.60 23.52 -5.58
CA LEU A 20 -8.60 22.46 -5.71
C LEU A 20 -7.24 22.89 -5.12
N GLU A 21 -6.76 22.16 -4.17
CA GLU A 21 -5.46 22.34 -3.51
C GLU A 21 -4.69 21.00 -3.55
N LEU A 22 -3.47 20.99 -4.08
CA LEU A 22 -2.62 19.80 -4.07
C LEU A 22 -2.17 19.51 -2.65
N VAL A 23 -2.52 18.33 -2.13
CA VAL A 23 -2.20 17.90 -0.75
C VAL A 23 -1.32 16.66 -0.69
N GLY A 24 -1.10 15.99 -1.83
CA GLY A 24 -0.22 14.83 -1.92
C GLY A 24 0.17 14.52 -3.36
N LYS A 25 1.38 14.01 -3.55
CA LYS A 25 1.87 13.55 -4.85
C LYS A 25 2.71 12.30 -4.66
N GLY A 26 2.24 11.18 -5.21
CA GLY A 26 2.96 9.91 -5.29
C GLY A 26 3.54 9.66 -6.68
N LEU A 27 3.97 8.44 -6.90
CA LEU A 27 4.53 7.98 -8.19
C LEU A 27 3.47 8.03 -9.29
N GLU A 28 2.31 7.43 -9.05
CA GLU A 28 1.24 7.22 -10.04
C GLU A 28 0.13 8.25 -9.92
N PHE A 29 -0.05 8.86 -8.75
CA PHE A 29 -1.21 9.70 -8.44
C PHE A 29 -0.84 11.04 -7.81
N SER A 30 -1.69 12.04 -8.08
CA SER A 30 -1.76 13.28 -7.29
C SER A 30 -3.08 13.31 -6.53
N VAL A 31 -3.04 13.79 -5.29
CA VAL A 31 -4.23 13.96 -4.46
C VAL A 31 -4.46 15.44 -4.23
N TYR A 32 -5.66 15.90 -4.56
CA TYR A 32 -6.11 17.26 -4.30
C TYR A 32 -7.21 17.25 -3.25
N ARG A 33 -7.20 18.24 -2.40
CA ARG A 33 -8.35 18.60 -1.56
C ARG A 33 -9.24 19.55 -2.34
N ALA A 34 -10.55 19.35 -2.24
CA ALA A 34 -11.57 20.23 -2.84
C ALA A 34 -12.76 20.40 -1.89
N ARG A 35 -13.71 21.27 -2.25
CA ARG A 35 -15.01 21.39 -1.62
C ARG A 35 -16.08 20.84 -2.55
N GLY A 36 -16.92 19.94 -2.06
CA GLY A 36 -18.11 19.46 -2.75
C GLY A 36 -19.24 20.51 -2.77
N ARG A 37 -20.30 20.22 -3.52
CA ARG A 37 -21.51 21.09 -3.57
C ARG A 37 -22.16 21.31 -2.22
N ASP A 38 -22.06 20.31 -1.33
CA ASP A 38 -22.56 20.34 0.06
C ASP A 38 -21.61 21.08 1.02
N GLY A 39 -20.53 21.67 0.51
CA GLY A 39 -19.50 22.36 1.28
C GLY A 39 -18.53 21.42 2.01
N ARG A 40 -18.75 20.10 1.97
CA ARG A 40 -17.88 19.12 2.64
C ARG A 40 -16.56 18.94 1.90
N PRO A 41 -15.45 18.67 2.61
CA PRO A 41 -14.18 18.41 1.98
C PRO A 41 -14.19 17.06 1.24
N VAL A 42 -13.57 17.06 0.06
CA VAL A 42 -13.44 15.92 -0.84
C VAL A 42 -11.97 15.74 -1.20
N ALA A 43 -11.49 14.50 -1.22
CA ALA A 43 -10.22 14.14 -1.82
C ALA A 43 -10.45 13.74 -3.28
N VAL A 44 -9.62 14.28 -4.16
CA VAL A 44 -9.63 14.01 -5.60
C VAL A 44 -8.31 13.32 -5.94
N ARG A 45 -8.33 12.00 -6.09
CA ARG A 45 -7.17 11.20 -6.49
C ARG A 45 -7.14 11.08 -8.00
N LEU A 46 -6.09 11.63 -8.60
CA LEU A 46 -5.93 11.77 -10.04
C LEU A 46 -4.76 10.92 -10.53
N ALA A 47 -4.99 10.01 -11.47
CA ALA A 47 -3.94 9.25 -12.12
C ALA A 47 -3.07 10.13 -13.02
N HIS A 48 -1.73 9.97 -12.94
CA HIS A 48 -0.81 10.69 -13.81
C HIS A 48 -0.89 10.18 -15.25
N ARG A 49 -0.99 8.87 -15.43
CA ARG A 49 -1.09 8.18 -16.72
C ARG A 49 -1.97 6.96 -16.53
N ARG A 50 -2.48 6.40 -17.61
CA ARG A 50 -3.23 5.14 -17.61
C ARG A 50 -2.33 3.95 -17.29
N PHE A 51 -1.18 3.88 -17.93
CA PHE A 51 -0.16 2.88 -17.69
C PHE A 51 1.13 3.56 -17.27
N ASP A 52 1.77 3.03 -16.27
CA ASP A 52 3.04 3.51 -15.75
C ASP A 52 3.98 2.34 -15.44
N SER A 53 5.19 2.64 -15.02
CA SER A 53 6.16 1.66 -14.53
C SER A 53 7.06 2.33 -13.50
N ASN A 54 7.47 1.56 -12.51
CA ASN A 54 8.42 1.99 -11.50
C ASN A 54 9.48 0.91 -11.26
N ALA A 55 10.37 1.09 -10.29
CA ALA A 55 11.42 0.12 -10.03
C ALA A 55 10.90 -1.20 -9.46
N ASN A 56 9.78 -1.16 -8.75
CA ASN A 56 9.15 -2.31 -8.14
C ASN A 56 8.22 -3.06 -9.10
N ASP A 57 7.52 -2.32 -9.98
CA ASP A 57 6.48 -2.85 -10.86
C ASP A 57 6.67 -2.35 -12.30
N ALA A 58 6.93 -3.28 -13.20
CA ALA A 58 7.18 -2.97 -14.61
C ALA A 58 5.91 -2.51 -15.37
N GLN A 59 4.74 -2.85 -14.87
CA GLN A 59 3.45 -2.47 -15.42
C GLN A 59 2.47 -2.10 -14.31
N VAL A 60 2.12 -0.82 -14.24
CA VAL A 60 1.13 -0.30 -13.30
C VAL A 60 -0.10 0.16 -14.08
N ASP A 61 -1.24 -0.52 -13.91
CA ASP A 61 -2.53 -0.08 -14.43
C ASP A 61 -3.23 0.81 -13.40
N THR A 62 -3.07 2.11 -13.52
CA THR A 62 -3.62 3.09 -12.57
C THR A 62 -5.15 3.07 -12.50
N ARG A 63 -5.84 2.71 -13.59
CA ARG A 63 -7.31 2.55 -13.62
C ARG A 63 -7.74 1.34 -12.79
N ALA A 64 -7.01 0.23 -12.91
CA ALA A 64 -7.27 -0.95 -12.10
C ALA A 64 -7.05 -0.64 -10.61
N LEU A 65 -5.99 0.11 -10.26
CA LEU A 65 -5.73 0.56 -8.89
C LEU A 65 -6.83 1.47 -8.34
N LEU A 66 -7.34 2.43 -9.12
CA LEU A 66 -8.44 3.31 -8.68
C LEU A 66 -9.74 2.52 -8.48
N ARG A 67 -10.03 1.53 -9.35
CA ARG A 67 -11.18 0.63 -9.17
C ARG A 67 -11.04 -0.19 -7.89
N GLN A 68 -9.87 -0.79 -7.68
CA GLN A 68 -9.57 -1.55 -6.47
C GLN A 68 -9.79 -0.70 -5.22
N GLU A 69 -9.21 0.50 -5.18
CA GLU A 69 -9.38 1.41 -4.04
C GLU A 69 -10.84 1.79 -3.79
N TYR A 70 -11.57 2.10 -4.87
CA TYR A 70 -13.01 2.40 -4.79
C TYR A 70 -13.80 1.24 -4.20
N GLU A 71 -13.59 0.02 -4.67
CA GLU A 71 -14.32 -1.17 -4.23
C GLU A 71 -13.96 -1.57 -2.81
N ILE A 72 -12.66 -1.57 -2.47
CA ILE A 72 -12.17 -1.88 -1.11
C ILE A 72 -12.72 -0.87 -0.11
N ALA A 73 -12.60 0.43 -0.39
CA ALA A 73 -13.06 1.47 0.55
C ALA A 73 -14.58 1.36 0.80
N ARG A 74 -15.38 1.09 -0.22
CA ARG A 74 -16.82 0.87 -0.07
C ARG A 74 -17.14 -0.40 0.74
N HIS A 75 -16.46 -1.49 0.43
CA HIS A 75 -16.63 -2.74 1.15
C HIS A 75 -16.30 -2.58 2.64
N LEU A 76 -15.16 -1.99 2.96
CA LEU A 76 -14.73 -1.78 4.34
C LEU A 76 -15.61 -0.78 5.11
N ALA A 77 -16.06 0.29 4.45
CA ALA A 77 -17.02 1.24 5.04
C ALA A 77 -18.34 0.55 5.41
N ALA A 78 -18.86 -0.34 4.55
CA ALA A 78 -20.05 -1.14 4.83
C ALA A 78 -19.89 -2.06 6.05
N HIS A 79 -18.65 -2.47 6.38
CA HIS A 79 -18.31 -3.26 7.56
C HIS A 79 -17.85 -2.41 8.77
N GLY A 80 -18.01 -1.09 8.70
CA GLY A 80 -17.71 -0.16 9.80
C GLY A 80 -16.21 0.01 10.08
N LEU A 81 -15.33 -0.26 9.10
CA LEU A 81 -13.92 0.05 9.20
C LEU A 81 -13.67 1.52 8.88
N PRO A 82 -12.72 2.18 9.58
CA PRO A 82 -12.35 3.56 9.30
C PRO A 82 -11.52 3.64 8.01
N VAL A 83 -12.15 4.12 6.95
CA VAL A 83 -11.55 4.37 5.63
C VAL A 83 -12.03 5.72 5.09
N ALA A 84 -11.30 6.28 4.13
CA ALA A 84 -11.82 7.40 3.36
C ALA A 84 -12.96 6.89 2.47
N GLU A 85 -14.20 7.27 2.79
CA GLU A 85 -15.39 6.83 2.07
C GLU A 85 -15.29 7.17 0.58
N ALA A 86 -15.25 6.16 -0.28
CA ALA A 86 -15.25 6.34 -1.72
C ALA A 86 -16.64 6.78 -2.19
N ARG A 87 -16.71 7.92 -2.89
CA ARG A 87 -17.95 8.54 -3.35
C ARG A 87 -18.24 8.22 -4.80
N GLU A 88 -17.31 8.57 -5.69
CA GLU A 88 -17.48 8.42 -7.13
C GLU A 88 -16.17 8.03 -7.80
N LEU A 89 -16.26 7.24 -8.85
CA LEU A 89 -15.14 6.83 -9.69
C LEU A 89 -15.44 7.23 -11.14
N PHE A 90 -14.63 8.14 -11.67
CA PHE A 90 -14.71 8.58 -13.07
C PHE A 90 -13.60 7.91 -13.87
N LEU A 91 -13.99 7.11 -14.84
CA LEU A 91 -13.07 6.48 -15.77
C LEU A 91 -13.21 7.16 -17.11
N ALA A 92 -12.12 7.66 -17.63
CA ALA A 92 -12.10 8.40 -18.87
C ALA A 92 -12.30 7.47 -20.07
N ASP A 93 -13.16 7.86 -21.00
CA ASP A 93 -13.32 7.18 -22.29
C ASP A 93 -12.18 7.54 -23.25
N GLU A 94 -11.66 8.77 -23.15
CA GLU A 94 -10.57 9.27 -23.98
C GLU A 94 -9.21 9.11 -23.28
N PRO A 95 -8.16 8.63 -23.97
CA PRO A 95 -6.81 8.49 -23.40
C PRO A 95 -6.20 9.76 -22.81
N ALA A 96 -6.60 10.93 -23.33
CA ALA A 96 -6.11 12.23 -22.87
C ALA A 96 -6.81 12.75 -21.61
N SER A 97 -7.90 12.13 -21.19
CA SER A 97 -8.61 12.47 -19.95
C SER A 97 -8.13 11.63 -18.80
N PRO A 98 -7.97 12.18 -17.58
CA PRO A 98 -7.53 11.40 -16.43
C PRO A 98 -8.66 10.55 -15.84
N ASP A 99 -8.30 9.39 -15.32
CA ASP A 99 -9.15 8.66 -14.39
C ASP A 99 -9.08 9.34 -13.00
N VAL A 100 -10.20 9.39 -12.29
CA VAL A 100 -10.33 10.12 -11.03
C VAL A 100 -11.18 9.35 -10.04
N LEU A 101 -10.69 9.23 -8.81
CA LEU A 101 -11.46 8.77 -7.67
C LEU A 101 -11.78 9.95 -6.73
N LEU A 102 -13.06 10.13 -6.41
CA LEU A 102 -13.53 11.05 -5.38
C LEU A 102 -13.81 10.27 -4.10
N SER A 103 -13.25 10.74 -2.99
CA SER A 103 -13.51 10.19 -1.67
C SER A 103 -13.71 11.29 -0.62
N ALA A 104 -14.17 10.93 0.56
CA ALA A 104 -14.20 11.86 1.68
C ALA A 104 -12.76 12.28 2.01
N TYR A 105 -12.50 13.58 2.13
CA TYR A 105 -11.22 14.04 2.66
C TYR A 105 -11.21 13.91 4.17
N VAL A 106 -10.32 13.07 4.68
CA VAL A 106 -10.13 12.86 6.12
C VAL A 106 -8.89 13.64 6.55
N PRO A 107 -9.06 14.74 7.31
CA PRO A 107 -7.92 15.49 7.83
C PRO A 107 -7.19 14.69 8.90
N ASP A 108 -5.87 14.79 8.90
CA ASP A 108 -5.03 14.42 10.03
C ASP A 108 -4.92 15.61 10.99
N ASP A 109 -4.83 15.37 12.30
CA ASP A 109 -4.69 16.44 13.29
C ASP A 109 -3.23 16.63 13.77
N GLY A 110 -2.29 15.91 13.14
CA GLY A 110 -0.86 15.98 13.48
C GLY A 110 -0.48 15.28 14.78
N THR A 111 -1.42 14.54 15.40
CA THR A 111 -1.07 13.69 16.53
C THR A 111 -0.38 12.43 16.03
N GLY A 112 0.70 12.01 16.71
CA GLY A 112 1.41 10.77 16.38
C GLY A 112 0.50 9.55 16.40
N LEU A 113 0.87 8.52 15.66
CA LEU A 113 0.10 7.29 15.51
C LEU A 113 0.19 6.43 16.78
N ASP A 114 -0.94 6.16 17.44
CA ASP A 114 -1.05 5.13 18.48
C ASP A 114 -0.96 3.74 17.84
N SER A 115 0.23 3.15 17.89
CA SER A 115 0.51 1.82 17.34
C SER A 115 -0.30 0.70 17.99
N TYR A 116 -0.67 0.82 19.26
CA TYR A 116 -1.57 -0.15 19.90
C TYR A 116 -3.00 -0.06 19.31
N ALA A 117 -3.51 1.16 19.12
CA ALA A 117 -4.81 1.35 18.48
C ALA A 117 -4.80 0.89 17.01
N LEU A 118 -3.68 1.09 16.30
CA LEU A 118 -3.47 0.55 14.96
C LEU A 118 -3.53 -0.98 14.95
N GLY A 119 -2.88 -1.67 15.88
CA GLY A 119 -2.92 -3.12 16.01
C GLY A 119 -4.36 -3.64 16.16
N ARG A 120 -5.16 -2.98 16.98
CA ARG A 120 -6.60 -3.31 17.12
C ARG A 120 -7.39 -3.10 15.84
N LEU A 121 -7.05 -2.05 15.07
CA LEU A 121 -7.69 -1.78 13.79
C LEU A 121 -7.34 -2.87 12.77
N LEU A 122 -6.07 -3.25 12.65
CA LEU A 122 -5.61 -4.32 11.75
C LEU A 122 -6.25 -5.67 12.09
N ALA A 123 -6.40 -6.00 13.39
CA ALA A 123 -7.10 -7.22 13.80
C ALA A 123 -8.59 -7.22 13.40
N ARG A 124 -9.23 -6.04 13.34
CA ARG A 124 -10.59 -5.90 12.80
C ARG A 124 -10.60 -6.03 11.28
N LEU A 125 -9.65 -5.39 10.59
CA LEU A 125 -9.51 -5.46 9.13
C LEU A 125 -9.40 -6.91 8.66
N HIS A 126 -8.47 -7.67 9.24
CA HIS A 126 -8.20 -9.05 8.84
C HIS A 126 -9.33 -10.03 9.15
N ARG A 127 -10.37 -9.60 9.87
CA ARG A 127 -11.58 -10.40 10.18
C ARG A 127 -12.79 -10.01 9.33
N VAL A 128 -12.69 -8.93 8.57
CA VAL A 128 -13.72 -8.59 7.59
C VAL A 128 -13.67 -9.62 6.47
N PRO A 129 -14.81 -10.16 6.02
CA PRO A 129 -14.83 -11.02 4.83
C PRO A 129 -14.14 -10.32 3.65
N PRO A 130 -13.30 -11.02 2.88
CA PRO A 130 -12.62 -10.41 1.74
C PRO A 130 -13.61 -9.76 0.75
N PRO A 131 -13.25 -8.61 0.15
CA PRO A 131 -14.06 -8.03 -0.91
C PRO A 131 -14.08 -8.97 -2.14
N PRO A 132 -15.16 -9.00 -2.92
CA PRO A 132 -15.30 -9.88 -4.09
C PRO A 132 -14.54 -9.31 -5.30
N LEU A 133 -13.23 -9.16 -5.16
CA LEU A 133 -12.34 -8.67 -6.22
C LEU A 133 -11.02 -9.45 -6.24
N THR A 134 -10.36 -9.43 -7.39
CA THR A 134 -8.97 -9.92 -7.52
C THR A 134 -8.04 -8.72 -7.37
N PRO A 135 -7.18 -8.68 -6.33
CA PRO A 135 -6.25 -7.57 -6.15
C PRO A 135 -5.29 -7.42 -7.33
N VAL A 136 -5.02 -6.18 -7.73
CA VAL A 136 -4.11 -5.87 -8.86
C VAL A 136 -2.72 -6.45 -8.61
N ALA A 137 -2.23 -6.34 -7.37
CA ALA A 137 -0.91 -6.85 -6.98
C ALA A 137 -0.78 -8.39 -7.01
N SER A 138 -1.88 -9.14 -7.17
CA SER A 138 -1.85 -10.59 -7.38
C SER A 138 -1.57 -10.99 -8.84
N GLU A 139 -1.67 -10.05 -9.77
CA GLU A 139 -1.47 -10.29 -11.21
C GLU A 139 -2.36 -11.45 -11.76
N GLY A 140 -3.49 -11.72 -11.11
CA GLY A 140 -4.42 -12.78 -11.50
C GLY A 140 -3.99 -14.21 -11.13
N VAL A 141 -2.93 -14.35 -10.33
CA VAL A 141 -2.48 -15.65 -9.78
C VAL A 141 -2.68 -15.68 -8.26
N SER A 142 -2.41 -16.83 -7.64
CA SER A 142 -2.44 -16.92 -6.17
C SER A 142 -1.41 -15.99 -5.54
N THR A 143 -1.72 -15.47 -4.35
CA THR A 143 -0.84 -14.57 -3.61
C THR A 143 0.53 -15.20 -3.36
N ALA A 144 0.59 -16.49 -3.03
CA ALA A 144 1.86 -17.20 -2.87
C ALA A 144 2.72 -17.17 -4.13
N ARG A 145 2.10 -17.39 -5.30
CA ARG A 145 2.78 -17.34 -6.60
C ARG A 145 3.21 -15.91 -6.95
N ALA A 146 2.32 -14.93 -6.78
CA ALA A 146 2.62 -13.52 -7.04
C ALA A 146 3.82 -13.04 -6.21
N ILE A 147 3.88 -13.38 -4.91
CA ILE A 147 5.01 -13.03 -4.03
C ILE A 147 6.29 -13.71 -4.50
N THR A 148 6.24 -15.02 -4.82
CA THR A 148 7.43 -15.76 -5.29
C THR A 148 8.02 -15.13 -6.54
N GLU A 149 7.18 -14.86 -7.55
CA GLU A 149 7.60 -14.25 -8.80
C GLU A 149 8.10 -12.81 -8.60
N ARG A 150 7.45 -12.04 -7.73
CA ARG A 150 7.84 -10.67 -7.38
C ARG A 150 9.20 -10.60 -6.69
N ILE A 151 9.49 -11.51 -5.76
CA ILE A 151 10.81 -11.63 -5.14
C ILE A 151 11.88 -11.86 -6.21
N GLY A 152 11.67 -12.80 -7.12
CA GLY A 152 12.61 -13.07 -8.21
C GLY A 152 12.86 -11.86 -9.11
N ARG A 153 11.79 -11.16 -9.50
CA ARG A 153 11.90 -9.93 -10.33
C ARG A 153 12.66 -8.82 -9.61
N ARG A 154 12.36 -8.56 -8.34
CA ARG A 154 13.03 -7.53 -7.52
C ARG A 154 14.48 -7.87 -7.28
N TRP A 155 14.77 -9.13 -6.95
CA TRP A 155 16.14 -9.62 -6.79
C TRP A 155 16.99 -9.38 -8.03
N ALA A 156 16.50 -9.80 -9.21
CA ALA A 156 17.15 -9.57 -10.48
C ALA A 156 17.30 -8.07 -10.81
N ARG A 157 16.36 -7.23 -10.39
CA ARG A 157 16.44 -5.78 -10.58
C ARG A 157 17.56 -5.17 -9.73
N ILE A 158 17.66 -5.55 -8.46
CA ILE A 158 18.72 -5.09 -7.56
C ILE A 158 20.09 -5.52 -8.07
N GLY A 159 20.23 -6.75 -8.59
CA GLY A 159 21.49 -7.25 -9.17
C GLY A 159 21.99 -6.49 -10.40
N ARG A 160 21.16 -5.61 -10.99
CA ARG A 160 21.61 -4.69 -12.05
C ARG A 160 22.09 -3.33 -11.50
N LEU A 161 21.92 -3.10 -10.21
CA LEU A 161 22.18 -1.82 -9.56
C LEU A 161 23.28 -1.93 -8.50
N VAL A 162 23.52 -3.14 -8.01
CA VAL A 162 24.47 -3.41 -6.91
C VAL A 162 25.48 -4.45 -7.41
N ASP A 163 26.77 -4.09 -7.34
CA ASP A 163 27.85 -5.00 -7.68
C ASP A 163 27.92 -6.19 -6.71
N ASP A 164 28.42 -7.33 -7.16
CA ASP A 164 28.57 -8.57 -6.37
C ASP A 164 27.25 -9.04 -5.70
N TRP A 165 26.12 -8.77 -6.37
CA TRP A 165 24.83 -9.25 -5.89
C TRP A 165 24.73 -10.78 -6.09
N PRO A 166 24.36 -11.55 -5.04
CA PRO A 166 24.37 -13.01 -5.12
C PRO A 166 23.22 -13.55 -5.99
N GLU A 167 23.30 -14.84 -6.30
CA GLU A 167 22.21 -15.56 -6.96
C GLU A 167 20.91 -15.48 -6.14
N PRO A 168 19.74 -15.48 -6.79
CA PRO A 168 18.46 -15.39 -6.11
C PRO A 168 18.23 -16.60 -5.19
N PRO A 169 17.47 -16.42 -4.11
CA PRO A 169 16.98 -17.55 -3.32
C PRO A 169 16.20 -18.54 -4.19
N ASP A 170 16.28 -19.81 -3.87
CA ASP A 170 15.55 -20.84 -4.59
C ASP A 170 14.03 -20.59 -4.54
N ALA A 171 13.42 -20.43 -5.71
CA ALA A 171 11.99 -20.19 -5.84
C ALA A 171 11.14 -21.34 -5.24
N SER A 172 11.64 -22.58 -5.26
CA SER A 172 10.97 -23.72 -4.65
C SER A 172 10.97 -23.65 -3.12
N LEU A 173 12.05 -23.13 -2.52
CA LEU A 173 12.12 -22.87 -1.08
C LEU A 173 11.14 -21.77 -0.68
N ILE A 174 11.07 -20.67 -1.44
CA ILE A 174 10.10 -19.58 -1.21
C ILE A 174 8.67 -20.11 -1.31
N ALA A 175 8.34 -20.81 -2.39
CA ALA A 175 7.03 -21.40 -2.60
C ALA A 175 6.65 -22.40 -1.49
N GLY A 176 7.59 -23.22 -1.05
CA GLY A 176 7.41 -24.17 0.05
C GLY A 176 7.07 -23.48 1.38
N ARG A 177 7.71 -22.35 1.69
CA ARG A 177 7.40 -21.56 2.88
C ARG A 177 6.03 -20.88 2.81
N LEU A 178 5.54 -20.58 1.61
CA LEU A 178 4.23 -19.98 1.35
C LEU A 178 3.12 -21.02 1.13
N ALA A 179 3.41 -22.32 1.15
CA ALA A 179 2.44 -23.38 0.85
C ALA A 179 1.22 -23.38 1.79
N GLY A 180 1.36 -22.88 3.02
CA GLY A 180 0.27 -22.72 3.99
C GLY A 180 -0.42 -21.36 3.97
N LEU A 181 -0.07 -20.47 3.03
CA LEU A 181 -0.66 -19.13 2.94
C LEU A 181 -2.12 -19.23 2.52
N THR A 182 -3.02 -18.75 3.36
CA THR A 182 -4.45 -18.60 3.04
C THR A 182 -4.71 -17.25 2.40
N GLU A 183 -5.82 -17.14 1.64
CA GLU A 183 -6.27 -15.90 0.99
C GLU A 183 -7.63 -15.45 1.59
N ASP A 184 -7.79 -15.62 2.87
CA ASP A 184 -9.03 -15.41 3.61
C ASP A 184 -9.13 -14.05 4.31
N SER A 185 -8.08 -13.24 4.26
CA SER A 185 -8.06 -11.89 4.81
C SER A 185 -7.62 -10.87 3.76
N LEU A 186 -8.16 -9.67 3.83
CA LEU A 186 -7.62 -8.52 3.11
C LEU A 186 -6.48 -7.93 3.92
N VAL A 187 -5.28 -7.85 3.34
CA VAL A 187 -4.10 -7.19 3.89
C VAL A 187 -3.78 -5.93 3.12
N HIS A 188 -3.35 -4.88 3.82
CA HIS A 188 -3.12 -3.55 3.22
C HIS A 188 -1.75 -3.44 2.55
N LEU A 189 -0.72 -3.93 3.21
CA LEU A 189 0.69 -3.98 2.78
C LEU A 189 1.36 -2.61 2.52
N ASP A 190 0.75 -1.52 2.97
CA ASP A 190 1.37 -0.18 2.96
C ASP A 190 0.95 0.66 4.18
N VAL A 191 0.85 0.01 5.34
CA VAL A 191 0.51 0.67 6.59
C VAL A 191 1.71 1.42 7.14
N ARG A 192 1.66 2.74 7.09
CA ARG A 192 2.66 3.68 7.61
C ARG A 192 1.99 5.03 7.90
N SER A 193 2.67 5.94 8.59
CA SER A 193 2.10 7.23 9.03
C SER A 193 1.41 7.99 7.90
N ASP A 194 2.00 8.04 6.70
CA ASP A 194 1.40 8.72 5.54
C ASP A 194 0.03 8.17 5.11
N ASN A 195 -0.19 6.87 5.33
CA ASN A 195 -1.41 6.16 4.90
C ASN A 195 -2.41 5.95 6.04
N VAL A 196 -2.12 6.47 7.23
CA VAL A 196 -3.04 6.45 8.37
C VAL A 196 -3.40 7.87 8.75
N ARG A 197 -4.68 8.21 8.77
CA ARG A 197 -5.14 9.49 9.32
C ARG A 197 -5.49 9.31 10.77
N CYS A 198 -4.96 10.19 11.61
CA CYS A 198 -5.14 10.15 13.06
C CYS A 198 -5.99 11.30 13.57
N ARG A 199 -6.66 11.04 14.68
CA ARG A 199 -7.30 12.06 15.52
C ARG A 199 -7.06 11.70 16.97
N GLN A 200 -6.38 12.55 17.70
CA GLN A 200 -5.94 12.29 19.08
C GLN A 200 -5.19 10.96 19.22
N GLY A 201 -4.27 10.70 18.30
CA GLY A 201 -3.48 9.47 18.20
C GLY A 201 -4.23 8.25 17.63
N ARG A 202 -5.55 8.28 17.54
CA ARG A 202 -6.35 7.13 17.08
C ARG A 202 -6.49 7.12 15.57
N PRO A 203 -6.25 5.98 14.91
CA PRO A 203 -6.54 5.81 13.48
C PRO A 203 -8.02 6.06 13.19
N VAL A 204 -8.30 7.02 12.30
CA VAL A 204 -9.65 7.38 11.83
C VAL A 204 -9.87 7.10 10.36
N ALA A 205 -8.81 6.84 9.59
CA ALA A 205 -8.89 6.27 8.25
C ALA A 205 -7.60 5.57 7.84
N LEU A 206 -7.74 4.44 7.15
CA LEU A 206 -6.69 3.84 6.33
C LEU A 206 -6.88 4.32 4.89
N LEU A 207 -5.78 4.71 4.24
CA LEU A 207 -5.72 5.26 2.89
C LEU A 207 -4.78 4.42 2.02
N ASP A 208 -4.95 4.52 0.72
CA ASP A 208 -4.07 3.93 -0.30
C ASP A 208 -4.02 2.40 -0.28
N TRP A 209 -5.00 1.81 -0.94
CA TRP A 209 -5.17 0.36 -1.06
C TRP A 209 -4.46 -0.24 -2.29
N SER A 210 -3.52 0.50 -2.90
CA SER A 210 -2.82 0.07 -4.14
C SER A 210 -2.04 -1.23 -3.97
N ASN A 211 -1.46 -1.46 -2.79
CA ASN A 211 -0.65 -2.64 -2.48
C ASN A 211 -1.46 -3.82 -1.89
N ALA A 212 -2.77 -3.64 -1.70
CA ALA A 212 -3.59 -4.64 -1.03
C ALA A 212 -3.58 -5.99 -1.74
N LEU A 213 -3.59 -7.06 -0.94
CA LEU A 213 -3.69 -8.45 -1.39
C LEU A 213 -4.74 -9.19 -0.55
N LEU A 214 -5.18 -10.35 -1.05
CA LEU A 214 -5.82 -11.36 -0.22
C LEU A 214 -4.75 -12.30 0.32
N GLY A 215 -4.69 -12.46 1.64
CA GLY A 215 -3.64 -13.27 2.25
C GLY A 215 -3.79 -13.43 3.75
N ALA A 216 -2.83 -14.09 4.38
CA ALA A 216 -2.79 -14.22 5.83
C ALA A 216 -2.20 -12.96 6.51
N PRO A 217 -2.55 -12.68 7.77
CA PRO A 217 -1.98 -11.58 8.54
C PRO A 217 -0.45 -11.55 8.60
N SER A 218 0.23 -12.68 8.42
CA SER A 218 1.70 -12.76 8.34
C SER A 218 2.29 -11.86 7.27
N LEU A 219 1.55 -11.61 6.16
CA LEU A 219 1.96 -10.68 5.10
C LEU A 219 2.05 -9.25 5.64
N GLU A 220 1.02 -8.81 6.35
CA GLU A 220 0.98 -7.47 6.95
C GLU A 220 2.09 -7.30 7.99
N PHE A 221 2.23 -8.28 8.89
CA PHE A 221 3.26 -8.21 9.94
C PHE A 221 4.69 -8.23 9.36
N GLY A 222 4.93 -8.99 8.28
CA GLY A 222 6.21 -8.95 7.58
C GLY A 222 6.54 -7.55 7.04
N ARG A 223 5.55 -6.87 6.47
CA ARG A 223 5.69 -5.50 5.97
C ARG A 223 5.90 -4.50 7.11
N LEU A 224 5.12 -4.58 8.16
CA LEU A 224 5.21 -3.71 9.34
C LEU A 224 6.58 -3.78 10.01
N VAL A 225 7.16 -4.97 10.17
CA VAL A 225 8.51 -5.16 10.75
C VAL A 225 9.56 -4.43 9.92
N GLU A 226 9.49 -4.51 8.59
CA GLU A 226 10.47 -3.85 7.73
C GLU A 226 10.24 -2.32 7.66
N TYR A 227 9.00 -1.86 7.68
CA TYR A 227 8.68 -0.43 7.72
C TYR A 227 9.08 0.23 9.04
N ALA A 228 8.95 -0.46 10.16
CA ALA A 228 9.34 0.05 11.49
C ALA A 228 10.85 0.30 11.64
N ARG A 229 11.68 -0.21 10.73
CA ARG A 229 13.12 0.11 10.67
C ARG A 229 13.39 1.58 10.31
N TYR A 230 12.39 2.27 9.79
CA TYR A 230 12.45 3.66 9.35
C TYR A 230 11.58 4.53 10.26
N PRO A 231 12.19 5.37 11.12
CA PRO A 231 11.49 6.13 12.16
C PRO A 231 10.36 7.03 11.64
N GLU A 232 10.47 7.50 10.40
CA GLU A 232 9.46 8.32 9.76
C GLU A 232 8.10 7.60 9.55
N ASN A 233 8.08 6.28 9.62
CA ASN A 233 6.84 5.49 9.53
C ASN A 233 6.07 5.45 10.85
N GLU A 234 6.66 5.88 11.97
CA GLU A 234 6.04 5.99 13.30
C GLU A 234 5.40 4.67 13.80
N LEU A 235 6.03 3.53 13.50
CA LEU A 235 5.51 2.21 13.84
C LEU A 235 6.27 1.59 15.03
N ASP A 236 5.54 1.27 16.10
CA ASP A 236 5.98 0.39 17.17
C ASP A 236 5.35 -0.99 17.00
N VAL A 237 6.14 -1.94 16.48
CA VAL A 237 5.65 -3.30 16.15
C VAL A 237 5.17 -4.04 17.40
N GLU A 238 5.80 -3.87 18.55
CA GLU A 238 5.40 -4.55 19.78
C GLU A 238 4.06 -4.00 20.31
N ALA A 239 3.86 -2.69 20.22
CA ALA A 239 2.57 -2.09 20.54
C ALA A 239 1.48 -2.56 19.54
N ILE A 240 1.80 -2.64 18.24
CA ILE A 240 0.88 -3.19 17.22
C ILE A 240 0.50 -4.64 17.55
N ARG A 241 1.49 -5.51 17.83
CA ARG A 241 1.26 -6.92 18.22
C ARG A 241 0.37 -7.01 19.46
N SER A 242 0.66 -6.20 20.47
CA SER A 242 -0.11 -6.14 21.71
C SER A 242 -1.56 -5.72 21.50
N GLY A 243 -1.78 -4.71 20.64
CA GLY A 243 -3.11 -4.25 20.26
C GLY A 243 -3.88 -5.31 19.44
N TYR A 244 -3.21 -5.95 18.50
CA TYR A 244 -3.77 -7.01 17.65
C TYR A 244 -4.21 -8.22 18.46
N ALA A 245 -3.37 -8.66 19.42
CA ALA A 245 -3.62 -9.80 20.30
C ALA A 245 -4.91 -9.67 21.14
N ARG A 246 -5.48 -8.46 21.25
CA ARG A 246 -6.75 -8.25 21.98
C ARG A 246 -7.95 -8.89 21.30
N THR A 247 -7.87 -9.15 20.00
CA THR A 247 -9.04 -9.57 19.20
C THR A 247 -8.75 -10.71 18.22
N ALA A 248 -7.47 -10.98 17.91
CA ALA A 248 -7.07 -12.02 16.98
C ALA A 248 -5.69 -12.60 17.35
N PRO A 249 -5.39 -13.84 16.98
CA PRO A 249 -4.07 -14.43 17.19
C PRO A 249 -3.02 -13.68 16.34
N VAL A 250 -1.91 -13.31 16.98
CA VAL A 250 -0.76 -12.70 16.30
C VAL A 250 0.03 -13.81 15.61
N PRO A 251 0.44 -13.62 14.33
CA PRO A 251 1.34 -14.57 13.67
C PRO A 251 2.62 -14.77 14.49
N PRO A 252 3.02 -16.02 14.78
CA PRO A 252 4.25 -16.26 15.54
C PRO A 252 5.49 -15.94 14.71
N ASP A 253 6.59 -15.59 15.36
CA ASP A 253 7.85 -15.28 14.67
C ASP A 253 8.42 -16.50 13.93
N SER A 254 8.00 -17.70 14.30
CA SER A 254 8.34 -18.97 13.63
C SER A 254 7.49 -19.25 12.38
N ASP A 255 6.52 -18.39 12.05
CA ASP A 255 5.70 -18.56 10.84
C ASP A 255 6.59 -18.51 9.59
N PRO A 256 6.65 -19.58 8.77
CA PRO A 256 7.46 -19.60 7.57
C PRO A 256 7.09 -18.48 6.58
N CYS A 257 5.79 -18.12 6.50
CA CYS A 257 5.32 -17.04 5.65
C CYS A 257 5.93 -15.69 6.06
N LEU A 258 6.09 -15.44 7.36
CA LEU A 258 6.60 -14.16 7.88
C LEU A 258 8.00 -13.85 7.32
N SER A 259 8.89 -14.83 7.26
CA SER A 259 10.25 -14.65 6.74
C SER A 259 10.26 -14.26 5.26
N VAL A 260 9.41 -14.90 4.45
CA VAL A 260 9.24 -14.56 3.03
C VAL A 260 8.66 -13.17 2.85
N CYS A 261 7.66 -12.81 3.66
CA CYS A 261 7.02 -11.49 3.58
C CYS A 261 8.00 -10.37 3.97
N ARG A 262 8.86 -10.62 4.95
CA ARG A 262 9.95 -9.70 5.31
C ARG A 262 10.94 -9.52 4.16
N LEU A 263 11.34 -10.62 3.51
CA LEU A 263 12.23 -10.55 2.34
C LEU A 263 11.58 -9.75 1.20
N ASP A 264 10.32 -10.01 0.85
CA ASP A 264 9.60 -9.26 -0.17
C ASP A 264 9.55 -7.76 0.14
N ALA A 265 9.29 -7.41 1.42
CA ALA A 265 9.27 -6.03 1.89
C ALA A 265 10.65 -5.36 1.81
N ALA A 266 11.70 -6.05 2.25
CA ALA A 266 13.06 -5.53 2.23
C ALA A 266 13.57 -5.27 0.79
N LEU A 267 13.27 -6.17 -0.15
CA LEU A 267 13.58 -5.99 -1.57
C LEU A 267 12.84 -4.79 -2.17
N MET A 268 11.56 -4.61 -1.82
CA MET A 268 10.79 -3.45 -2.24
C MET A 268 11.43 -2.15 -1.74
N LEU A 269 11.75 -2.08 -0.44
CA LEU A 269 12.38 -0.90 0.16
C LEU A 269 13.78 -0.63 -0.42
N ALA A 270 14.56 -1.67 -0.72
CA ALA A 270 15.84 -1.51 -1.41
C ALA A 270 15.66 -0.82 -2.77
N LEU A 271 14.67 -1.24 -3.58
CA LEU A 271 14.39 -0.59 -4.87
C LEU A 271 13.85 0.83 -4.71
N VAL A 272 13.06 1.10 -3.67
CA VAL A 272 12.64 2.48 -3.37
C VAL A 272 13.87 3.37 -3.15
N PHE A 273 14.79 2.98 -2.27
CA PHE A 273 15.95 3.80 -1.94
C PHE A 273 17.08 3.75 -2.99
N LEU A 274 17.10 2.76 -3.86
CA LEU A 274 18.06 2.73 -4.97
C LEU A 274 17.56 3.51 -6.20
N CYS A 275 16.23 3.60 -6.44
CA CYS A 275 15.69 4.09 -7.70
C CYS A 275 14.56 5.13 -7.58
N GLU A 276 13.55 4.91 -6.73
CA GLU A 276 12.32 5.71 -6.73
C GLU A 276 12.47 6.99 -5.90
N ALA A 277 13.10 6.87 -4.74
CA ALA A 277 13.50 7.97 -3.87
C ALA A 277 14.97 7.75 -3.46
N PRO A 278 15.94 7.97 -4.37
CA PRO A 278 17.33 7.58 -4.17
C PRO A 278 17.95 8.18 -2.91
N ASP A 279 18.48 7.31 -2.07
CA ASP A 279 19.20 7.67 -0.84
C ASP A 279 20.53 6.89 -0.81
N PRO A 280 21.68 7.57 -0.95
CA PRO A 280 22.99 6.92 -1.03
C PRO A 280 23.39 6.12 0.20
N SER A 281 22.79 6.39 1.37
CA SER A 281 23.06 5.67 2.61
C SER A 281 22.08 4.51 2.81
N ARG A 282 20.80 4.76 2.58
CA ARG A 282 19.71 3.77 2.79
C ARG A 282 19.67 2.71 1.70
N GLY A 283 19.94 3.06 0.45
CA GLY A 283 19.87 2.12 -0.67
C GLY A 283 20.78 0.90 -0.48
N PRO A 284 22.10 1.08 -0.31
CA PRO A 284 23.01 -0.04 -0.03
C PRO A 284 22.64 -0.79 1.25
N ALA A 285 22.34 -0.10 2.33
CA ALA A 285 21.98 -0.74 3.61
C ALA A 285 20.70 -1.59 3.51
N ALA A 286 19.70 -1.15 2.74
CA ALA A 286 18.47 -1.91 2.51
C ALA A 286 18.72 -3.14 1.63
N ALA A 287 19.61 -3.03 0.63
CA ALA A 287 20.02 -4.15 -0.19
C ALA A 287 20.79 -5.20 0.64
N ASP A 288 21.75 -4.79 1.47
CA ASP A 288 22.47 -5.68 2.37
C ASP A 288 21.52 -6.39 3.34
N HIS A 289 20.55 -5.66 3.91
CA HIS A 289 19.54 -6.27 4.77
C HIS A 289 18.70 -7.32 4.05
N ALA A 290 18.26 -7.05 2.82
CA ALA A 290 17.53 -8.03 2.01
C ALA A 290 18.38 -9.29 1.74
N ARG A 291 19.68 -9.13 1.48
CA ARG A 291 20.65 -10.23 1.33
C ARG A 291 20.73 -11.06 2.61
N GLU A 292 20.84 -10.41 3.77
CA GLU A 292 20.88 -11.12 5.06
C GLU A 292 19.59 -11.91 5.34
N LEU A 293 18.42 -11.34 5.02
CA LEU A 293 17.16 -12.06 5.17
C LEU A 293 17.11 -13.31 4.27
N ALA A 294 17.58 -13.20 3.04
CA ALA A 294 17.64 -14.33 2.12
C ALA A 294 18.56 -15.46 2.62
N LEU A 295 19.71 -15.12 3.22
CA LEU A 295 20.66 -16.10 3.78
C LEU A 295 20.10 -16.84 5.01
N ARG A 296 19.09 -16.31 5.68
CA ARG A 296 18.44 -16.92 6.84
C ARG A 296 17.21 -17.77 6.48
N MET A 297 16.86 -17.82 5.21
CA MET A 297 15.77 -18.65 4.69
C MET A 297 16.17 -20.11 4.51
#